data_c1bf5c4bd3b3b26c1cb55e7079c797a0
#
_entry.id   c1bf5c4bd3b3b26c1cb55e7079c797a0
#
_cell.length_a   1.000
_cell.length_b   1.000
_cell.length_c   1.000
_cell.angle_alpha   90.00
_cell.angle_beta   90.00
_cell.angle_gamma   90.00
#
_symmetry.space_group_name_H-M   'P 1'
#
loop_
_entity.id
_entity.type
_entity.pdbx_description
1 polymer ?
#
loop_
_entity_poly.entity_id
_entity_poly.type
_entity_poly.pdbx_seq_one_letter_code
_entity_poly.pdbx_strand_id
1 'polypeptide(L)'
;MRWIVTILIFSILQWYAFQGIKTITANRWIWMVYGVVVIVILGNLLLHSLILERPDNMEPKLMYAIGLFITLFTFQALITLVLMAEDIIRVPQSIYAYFFKMPGQSNFFPERRKFLSQLAIGLAAIPFTSLLYGMYRGRYNYKVLSYVLEYDDLPHAFDGFKITQISDIHSGSFDNPKKVKYGVDLINKQQSDIVLFTGDLVNNKSEEVLPWTSVFGEIKATQGVYSILGNHDYGDYTQWDSKEAKDQNMKDLYAAQKKMGWDLLLNESRFIEKDGQRIAIVGVENWGTGRFKKVGDLNKALENVAAEDFKILMSHDPSHWEAEVLPHPYNVHLTLSGHTHGMQFGIDIPGWIKWSPVQWRYKQWAGIYGQPKQRLNVNRGFGYLAYPGRVGMWPEVTSITLKKSKTAV
;
A
#
# COMPACT_ATOMS: atom_id res chain seq x y z
N MET A 1 8.63 13.92 -27.49
CA MET A 1 9.48 14.61 -26.46
C MET A 1 9.59 13.85 -25.15
N ARG A 2 8.51 13.38 -24.51
CA ARG A 2 8.58 12.61 -23.23
C ARG A 2 9.47 11.36 -23.31
N TRP A 3 9.33 10.52 -24.33
CA TRP A 3 10.13 9.30 -24.49
C TRP A 3 11.63 9.55 -24.64
N ILE A 4 12.02 10.62 -25.36
CA ILE A 4 13.44 10.99 -25.54
C ILE A 4 14.05 11.34 -24.19
N VAL A 5 13.37 12.15 -23.38
CA VAL A 5 13.82 12.52 -22.03
C VAL A 5 13.95 11.28 -21.13
N THR A 6 12.98 10.38 -21.15
CA THR A 6 13.03 9.14 -20.39
C THR A 6 14.22 8.26 -20.78
N ILE A 7 14.45 8.08 -22.09
CA ILE A 7 15.58 7.30 -22.61
C ILE A 7 16.90 7.94 -22.21
N LEU A 8 17.03 9.28 -22.30
CA LEU A 8 18.25 10.00 -21.90
C LEU A 8 18.54 9.82 -20.39
N ILE A 9 17.56 10.03 -19.54
CA ILE A 9 17.71 9.83 -18.09
C ILE A 9 18.16 8.40 -17.81
N PHE A 10 17.50 7.43 -18.42
CA PHE A 10 17.84 6.02 -18.21
C PHE A 10 19.24 5.69 -18.72
N SER A 11 19.65 6.24 -19.85
CA SER A 11 21.00 6.06 -20.39
C SER A 11 22.08 6.64 -19.47
N ILE A 12 21.81 7.79 -18.86
CA ILE A 12 22.72 8.42 -17.88
C ILE A 12 22.86 7.51 -16.65
N LEU A 13 21.75 7.01 -16.10
CA LEU A 13 21.76 6.09 -14.96
C LEU A 13 22.56 4.82 -15.24
N GLN A 14 22.33 4.21 -16.41
CA GLN A 14 23.07 3.03 -16.85
C GLN A 14 24.57 3.31 -16.96
N TRP A 15 24.93 4.43 -17.57
CA TRP A 15 26.32 4.80 -17.76
C TRP A 15 27.05 5.03 -16.43
N TYR A 16 26.45 5.79 -15.49
CA TYR A 16 27.04 6.04 -14.18
C TYR A 16 27.18 4.77 -13.34
N ALA A 17 26.14 3.96 -13.28
CA ALA A 17 26.17 2.70 -12.55
C ALA A 17 27.26 1.76 -13.10
N PHE A 18 27.36 1.68 -14.44
CA PHE A 18 28.40 0.89 -15.10
C PHE A 18 29.81 1.43 -14.84
N GLN A 19 30.03 2.75 -14.86
CA GLN A 19 31.33 3.34 -14.51
C GLN A 19 31.69 3.05 -13.04
N GLY A 20 30.73 3.11 -12.13
CA GLY A 20 30.94 2.71 -10.74
C GLY A 20 31.47 1.28 -10.62
N ILE A 21 30.84 0.33 -11.32
CA ILE A 21 31.25 -1.09 -11.36
C ILE A 21 32.65 -1.23 -11.96
N LYS A 22 32.92 -0.58 -13.09
CA LYS A 22 34.24 -0.59 -13.77
C LYS A 22 35.35 -0.05 -12.87
N THR A 23 35.07 0.92 -12.05
CA THR A 23 36.06 1.52 -11.12
C THR A 23 36.47 0.54 -10.03
N ILE A 24 35.57 -0.39 -9.63
CA ILE A 24 35.86 -1.36 -8.56
C ILE A 24 36.56 -2.60 -9.11
N THR A 25 36.23 -3.05 -10.31
CA THR A 25 36.76 -4.31 -10.85
C THR A 25 37.07 -4.21 -12.34
N ALA A 26 38.22 -4.79 -12.73
CA ALA A 26 38.61 -4.97 -14.13
C ALA A 26 38.08 -6.29 -14.74
N ASN A 27 37.38 -7.11 -13.96
CA ASN A 27 36.88 -8.41 -14.42
C ASN A 27 35.75 -8.22 -15.44
N ARG A 28 36.03 -8.55 -16.70
CA ARG A 28 35.07 -8.42 -17.83
C ARG A 28 33.81 -9.29 -17.66
N TRP A 29 33.89 -10.39 -16.94
CA TRP A 29 32.74 -11.25 -16.66
C TRP A 29 31.71 -10.53 -15.78
N ILE A 30 32.15 -9.76 -14.79
CA ILE A 30 31.25 -8.94 -13.95
C ILE A 30 30.54 -7.90 -14.79
N TRP A 31 31.24 -7.24 -15.71
CA TRP A 31 30.64 -6.27 -16.63
C TRP A 31 29.59 -6.91 -17.55
N MET A 32 29.93 -8.10 -18.09
CA MET A 32 28.98 -8.84 -18.95
C MET A 32 27.75 -9.28 -18.17
N VAL A 33 27.90 -9.84 -16.97
CA VAL A 33 26.77 -10.24 -16.13
C VAL A 33 25.88 -9.05 -15.82
N TYR A 34 26.45 -7.91 -15.44
CA TYR A 34 25.67 -6.69 -15.23
C TYR A 34 24.88 -6.29 -16.49
N GLY A 35 25.53 -6.25 -17.63
CA GLY A 35 24.88 -5.91 -18.91
C GLY A 35 23.73 -6.88 -19.27
N VAL A 36 23.96 -8.19 -19.11
CA VAL A 36 22.93 -9.21 -19.33
C VAL A 36 21.74 -9.02 -18.39
N VAL A 37 21.97 -8.80 -17.10
CA VAL A 37 20.91 -8.54 -16.11
C VAL A 37 20.07 -7.32 -16.52
N VAL A 38 20.72 -6.22 -16.91
CA VAL A 38 20.04 -5.01 -17.39
C VAL A 38 19.18 -5.32 -18.62
N ILE A 39 19.74 -5.99 -19.63
CA ILE A 39 19.03 -6.34 -20.87
C ILE A 39 17.84 -7.23 -20.58
N VAL A 40 18.00 -8.25 -19.72
CA VAL A 40 16.92 -9.17 -19.36
C VAL A 40 15.79 -8.44 -18.64
N ILE A 41 16.10 -7.59 -17.67
CA ILE A 41 15.07 -6.84 -16.92
C ILE A 41 14.32 -5.88 -17.84
N LEU A 42 15.04 -5.10 -18.65
CA LEU A 42 14.42 -4.16 -19.58
C LEU A 42 13.65 -4.87 -20.70
N GLY A 43 14.22 -5.93 -21.24
CA GLY A 43 13.56 -6.75 -22.26
C GLY A 43 12.28 -7.39 -21.73
N ASN A 44 12.30 -7.90 -20.50
CA ASN A 44 11.10 -8.44 -19.84
C ASN A 44 10.03 -7.36 -19.62
N LEU A 45 10.41 -6.17 -19.15
CA LEU A 45 9.46 -5.05 -19.00
C LEU A 45 8.84 -4.66 -20.35
N LEU A 46 9.66 -4.49 -21.39
CA LEU A 46 9.18 -4.14 -22.73
C LEU A 46 8.27 -5.23 -23.31
N LEU A 47 8.63 -6.51 -23.13
CA LEU A 47 7.83 -7.62 -23.61
C LEU A 47 6.42 -7.61 -23.00
N HIS A 48 6.32 -7.45 -21.68
CA HIS A 48 5.04 -7.47 -20.98
C HIS A 48 4.24 -6.17 -21.17
N SER A 49 4.90 -5.01 -21.21
CA SER A 49 4.19 -3.73 -21.29
C SER A 49 3.78 -3.32 -22.71
N LEU A 50 4.47 -3.81 -23.74
CA LEU A 50 4.24 -3.36 -25.13
C LEU A 50 3.76 -4.47 -26.08
N ILE A 51 4.09 -5.74 -25.79
CA ILE A 51 3.91 -6.83 -26.77
C ILE A 51 2.83 -7.82 -26.31
N LEU A 52 2.86 -8.25 -25.05
CA LEU A 52 2.01 -9.36 -24.57
C LEU A 52 0.75 -8.92 -23.83
N GLU A 53 0.74 -7.73 -23.27
CA GLU A 53 -0.34 -7.31 -22.38
C GLU A 53 -0.91 -5.96 -22.80
N ARG A 54 -2.23 -5.86 -22.82
CA ARG A 54 -2.87 -4.55 -22.85
C ARG A 54 -2.63 -3.90 -21.48
N PRO A 55 -2.30 -2.59 -21.43
CA PRO A 55 -2.05 -1.88 -20.17
C PRO A 55 -3.18 -1.94 -19.14
N ASP A 56 -4.34 -2.42 -19.56
CA ASP A 56 -5.59 -2.42 -18.78
C ASP A 56 -5.65 -3.51 -17.70
N ASN A 57 -4.77 -4.54 -17.78
CA ASN A 57 -4.74 -5.61 -16.80
C ASN A 57 -3.38 -5.65 -16.11
N MET A 58 -3.35 -5.33 -14.82
CA MET A 58 -2.18 -5.52 -13.97
C MET A 58 -2.01 -7.01 -13.61
N GLU A 59 -1.68 -7.83 -14.61
CA GLU A 59 -1.39 -9.24 -14.36
C GLU A 59 -0.13 -9.42 -13.50
N PRO A 60 -0.02 -10.50 -12.72
CA PRO A 60 1.14 -10.77 -11.87
C PRO A 60 2.49 -10.72 -12.62
N LYS A 61 2.54 -11.19 -13.87
CA LYS A 61 3.77 -11.15 -14.69
C LYS A 61 4.25 -9.74 -14.97
N LEU A 62 3.35 -8.83 -15.35
CA LEU A 62 3.66 -7.41 -15.56
C LEU A 62 4.09 -6.76 -14.24
N MET A 63 3.42 -7.07 -13.14
CA MET A 63 3.80 -6.57 -11.82
C MET A 63 5.23 -6.99 -11.45
N TYR A 64 5.62 -8.24 -11.72
CA TYR A 64 7.01 -8.69 -11.50
C TYR A 64 8.00 -7.98 -12.42
N ALA A 65 7.66 -7.76 -13.68
CA ALA A 65 8.51 -7.01 -14.60
C ALA A 65 8.73 -5.56 -14.10
N ILE A 66 7.67 -4.90 -13.66
CA ILE A 66 7.72 -3.57 -13.04
C ILE A 66 8.54 -3.62 -11.73
N GLY A 67 8.33 -4.60 -10.87
CA GLY A 67 9.06 -4.74 -9.61
C GLY A 67 10.56 -4.91 -9.79
N LEU A 68 10.98 -5.76 -10.73
CA LEU A 68 12.39 -5.95 -11.08
C LEU A 68 12.99 -4.66 -11.68
N PHE A 69 12.23 -3.96 -12.52
CA PHE A 69 12.65 -2.68 -13.06
C PHE A 69 12.83 -1.62 -11.97
N ILE A 70 11.88 -1.47 -11.05
CA ILE A 70 11.98 -0.54 -9.91
C ILE A 70 13.21 -0.87 -9.05
N THR A 71 13.47 -2.16 -8.82
CA THR A 71 14.63 -2.63 -8.06
C THR A 71 15.95 -2.25 -8.73
N LEU A 72 16.07 -2.50 -10.03
CA LEU A 72 17.24 -2.11 -10.82
C LEU A 72 17.39 -0.58 -10.90
N PHE A 73 16.31 0.13 -11.17
CA PHE A 73 16.30 1.59 -11.23
C PHE A 73 16.76 2.23 -9.92
N THR A 74 16.25 1.77 -8.79
CA THR A 74 16.64 2.26 -7.46
C THR A 74 18.12 2.05 -7.20
N PHE A 75 18.64 0.86 -7.52
CA PHE A 75 20.07 0.55 -7.41
C PHE A 75 20.93 1.52 -8.22
N GLN A 76 20.58 1.72 -9.49
CA GLN A 76 21.33 2.58 -10.39
C GLN A 76 21.21 4.07 -10.05
N ALA A 77 20.00 4.50 -9.62
CA ALA A 77 19.77 5.89 -9.21
C ALA A 77 20.62 6.27 -8.00
N LEU A 78 20.76 5.40 -7.00
CA LEU A 78 21.58 5.65 -5.83
C LEU A 78 23.07 5.72 -6.16
N ILE A 79 23.57 4.79 -6.99
CA ILE A 79 24.96 4.85 -7.47
C ILE A 79 25.20 6.17 -8.21
N THR A 80 24.30 6.51 -9.14
CA THR A 80 24.39 7.74 -9.93
C THR A 80 24.39 8.98 -9.04
N LEU A 81 23.50 9.04 -8.05
CA LEU A 81 23.40 10.16 -7.13
C LEU A 81 24.73 10.42 -6.40
N VAL A 82 25.34 9.37 -5.85
CA VAL A 82 26.61 9.49 -5.12
C VAL A 82 27.77 9.90 -6.05
N LEU A 83 27.89 9.24 -7.20
CA LEU A 83 29.00 9.49 -8.11
C LEU A 83 28.84 10.82 -8.87
N MET A 84 27.61 11.23 -9.18
CA MET A 84 27.33 12.52 -9.82
C MET A 84 27.56 13.68 -8.83
N ALA A 85 27.24 13.52 -7.55
CA ALA A 85 27.54 14.52 -6.54
C ALA A 85 29.06 14.80 -6.45
N GLU A 86 29.90 13.76 -6.56
CA GLU A 86 31.36 13.95 -6.66
C GLU A 86 31.74 14.71 -7.94
N ASP A 87 31.17 14.32 -9.09
CA ASP A 87 31.51 14.92 -10.37
C ASP A 87 31.10 16.40 -10.46
N ILE A 88 29.96 16.79 -9.84
CA ILE A 88 29.53 18.19 -9.74
C ILE A 88 30.57 19.07 -9.05
N ILE A 89 31.28 18.54 -8.08
CA ILE A 89 32.36 19.26 -7.36
C ILE A 89 33.67 19.19 -8.16
N ARG A 90 34.03 18.02 -8.63
CA ARG A 90 35.34 17.74 -9.24
C ARG A 90 35.52 18.39 -10.62
N VAL A 91 34.47 18.36 -11.46
CA VAL A 91 34.58 18.86 -12.85
C VAL A 91 34.86 20.36 -12.89
N PRO A 92 34.15 21.24 -12.14
CA PRO A 92 34.50 22.68 -12.08
C PRO A 92 35.93 22.91 -11.55
N GLN A 93 36.37 22.17 -10.53
CA GLN A 93 37.71 22.27 -10.00
C GLN A 93 38.76 21.89 -11.06
N SER A 94 38.53 20.86 -11.83
CA SER A 94 39.44 20.43 -12.91
C SER A 94 39.46 21.44 -14.06
N ILE A 95 38.33 22.03 -14.41
CA ILE A 95 38.23 23.10 -15.42
C ILE A 95 39.02 24.35 -14.94
N TYR A 96 38.80 24.76 -13.69
CA TYR A 96 39.52 25.89 -13.11
C TYR A 96 41.03 25.67 -13.16
N ALA A 97 41.54 24.51 -12.67
CA ALA A 97 42.93 24.15 -12.69
C ALA A 97 43.55 24.15 -14.10
N TYR A 98 42.78 23.70 -15.11
CA TYR A 98 43.19 23.71 -16.51
C TYR A 98 43.39 25.12 -17.05
N PHE A 99 42.44 26.03 -16.83
CA PHE A 99 42.53 27.41 -17.35
C PHE A 99 43.56 28.26 -16.62
N PHE A 100 43.76 28.06 -15.33
CA PHE A 100 44.72 28.86 -14.54
C PHE A 100 46.10 28.22 -14.47
N LYS A 101 46.37 27.21 -15.34
CA LYS A 101 47.70 26.57 -15.50
C LYS A 101 48.39 26.27 -14.16
N MET A 102 47.71 25.56 -13.26
CA MET A 102 48.34 25.08 -12.04
C MET A 102 49.09 23.75 -12.32
N PRO A 103 50.41 23.78 -12.59
CA PRO A 103 51.14 22.58 -12.97
C PRO A 103 51.17 21.59 -11.78
N GLY A 104 50.84 20.33 -12.06
CA GLY A 104 50.98 19.25 -11.08
C GLY A 104 49.75 19.03 -10.16
N GLN A 105 48.69 19.84 -10.25
CA GLN A 105 47.44 19.60 -9.53
C GLN A 105 46.48 18.75 -10.37
N SER A 106 46.59 17.44 -10.24
CA SER A 106 45.52 16.55 -10.72
C SER A 106 44.40 16.50 -9.67
N ASN A 107 43.20 16.98 -10.01
CA ASN A 107 42.02 16.85 -9.16
C ASN A 107 41.36 15.47 -9.30
N PHE A 108 41.98 14.57 -10.04
CA PHE A 108 41.54 13.18 -10.18
C PHE A 108 42.33 12.29 -9.21
N PHE A 109 41.65 11.78 -8.21
CA PHE A 109 42.18 10.85 -7.20
C PHE A 109 41.53 9.48 -7.43
N PRO A 110 42.18 8.54 -8.13
CA PRO A 110 41.60 7.22 -8.46
C PRO A 110 41.10 6.45 -7.22
N GLU A 111 41.88 6.50 -6.14
CA GLU A 111 41.52 5.82 -4.89
C GLU A 111 40.27 6.42 -4.23
N ARG A 112 40.08 7.73 -4.27
CA ARG A 112 38.85 8.39 -3.81
C ARG A 112 37.65 7.96 -4.66
N ARG A 113 37.79 7.94 -5.98
CA ARG A 113 36.73 7.49 -6.90
C ARG A 113 36.35 6.04 -6.65
N LYS A 114 37.35 5.17 -6.42
CA LYS A 114 37.14 3.77 -6.09
C LYS A 114 36.41 3.62 -4.76
N PHE A 115 36.84 4.34 -3.71
CA PHE A 115 36.14 4.34 -2.42
C PHE A 115 34.70 4.78 -2.53
N LEU A 116 34.41 5.90 -3.24
CA LEU A 116 33.05 6.40 -3.43
C LEU A 116 32.20 5.42 -4.25
N SER A 117 32.77 4.74 -5.23
CA SER A 117 32.07 3.69 -6.00
C SER A 117 31.71 2.49 -5.11
N GLN A 118 32.64 2.06 -4.22
CA GLN A 118 32.38 0.99 -3.26
C GLN A 118 31.27 1.39 -2.28
N LEU A 119 31.35 2.61 -1.73
CA LEU A 119 30.32 3.16 -0.84
C LEU A 119 28.95 3.24 -1.53
N ALA A 120 28.93 3.78 -2.76
CA ALA A 120 27.69 3.90 -3.54
C ALA A 120 27.03 2.56 -3.81
N ILE A 121 27.81 1.54 -4.23
CA ILE A 121 27.28 0.19 -4.46
C ILE A 121 26.82 -0.45 -3.15
N GLY A 122 27.58 -0.30 -2.05
CA GLY A 122 27.19 -0.79 -0.74
C GLY A 122 25.86 -0.19 -0.26
N LEU A 123 25.71 1.14 -0.36
CA LEU A 123 24.47 1.83 -0.01
C LEU A 123 23.30 1.43 -0.92
N ALA A 124 23.53 1.26 -2.23
CA ALA A 124 22.52 0.84 -3.19
C ALA A 124 22.09 -0.63 -3.02
N ALA A 125 22.99 -1.49 -2.50
CA ALA A 125 22.68 -2.89 -2.25
C ALA A 125 21.63 -3.07 -1.15
N ILE A 126 21.49 -2.13 -0.21
CA ILE A 126 20.52 -2.20 0.89
C ILE A 126 19.08 -2.16 0.34
N PRO A 127 18.62 -1.10 -0.34
CA PRO A 127 17.26 -1.08 -0.91
C PRO A 127 17.09 -2.13 -2.02
N PHE A 128 18.12 -2.44 -2.80
CA PHE A 128 18.08 -3.49 -3.82
C PHE A 128 17.70 -4.84 -3.21
N THR A 129 18.41 -5.29 -2.19
CA THR A 129 18.12 -6.57 -1.51
C THR A 129 16.81 -6.52 -0.75
N SER A 130 16.46 -5.36 -0.16
CA SER A 130 15.19 -5.16 0.54
C SER A 130 13.99 -5.28 -0.41
N LEU A 131 14.08 -4.70 -1.61
CA LEU A 131 13.03 -4.81 -2.62
C LEU A 131 12.88 -6.25 -3.12
N LEU A 132 13.98 -6.96 -3.41
CA LEU A 132 13.93 -8.38 -3.77
C LEU A 132 13.31 -9.24 -2.65
N TYR A 133 13.70 -9.01 -1.40
CA TYR A 133 13.11 -9.68 -0.25
C TYR A 133 11.62 -9.35 -0.11
N GLY A 134 11.24 -8.09 -0.34
CA GLY A 134 9.86 -7.62 -0.34
C GLY A 134 8.98 -8.39 -1.32
N MET A 135 9.48 -8.62 -2.55
CA MET A 135 8.79 -9.43 -3.57
C MET A 135 8.73 -10.91 -3.22
N TYR A 136 9.80 -11.47 -2.66
CA TYR A 136 9.86 -12.91 -2.38
C TYR A 136 9.07 -13.30 -1.13
N ARG A 137 9.24 -12.57 -0.01
CA ARG A 137 8.62 -12.88 1.29
C ARG A 137 7.73 -11.78 1.84
N GLY A 138 8.11 -10.52 1.64
CA GLY A 138 7.50 -9.38 2.30
C GLY A 138 6.00 -9.27 2.08
N ARG A 139 5.53 -9.48 0.85
CA ARG A 139 4.12 -9.36 0.45
C ARG A 139 3.15 -10.35 1.12
N TYR A 140 3.66 -11.42 1.73
CA TYR A 140 2.88 -12.42 2.48
C TYR A 140 3.34 -12.53 3.94
N ASN A 141 4.13 -11.58 4.43
CA ASN A 141 4.58 -11.53 5.82
C ASN A 141 3.52 -10.85 6.71
N TYR A 142 2.32 -11.43 6.75
CA TYR A 142 1.19 -10.89 7.50
C TYR A 142 1.54 -10.61 8.96
N LYS A 143 1.12 -9.43 9.44
CA LYS A 143 1.25 -9.01 10.84
C LYS A 143 -0.13 -8.77 11.43
N VAL A 144 -0.33 -9.29 12.63
CA VAL A 144 -1.48 -8.91 13.45
C VAL A 144 -1.07 -7.76 14.34
N LEU A 145 -1.75 -6.61 14.19
CA LEU A 145 -1.57 -5.45 15.05
C LEU A 145 -2.78 -5.33 15.98
N SER A 146 -2.53 -5.36 17.28
CA SER A 146 -3.59 -5.37 18.28
C SER A 146 -3.63 -4.05 19.04
N TYR A 147 -4.83 -3.49 19.17
CA TYR A 147 -5.10 -2.23 19.87
C TYR A 147 -6.21 -2.44 20.90
N VAL A 148 -6.10 -1.77 22.03
CA VAL A 148 -7.20 -1.61 22.99
C VAL A 148 -7.61 -0.14 22.96
N LEU A 149 -8.86 0.14 22.64
CA LEU A 149 -9.40 1.48 22.54
C LEU A 149 -10.47 1.70 23.58
N GLU A 150 -10.22 2.65 24.48
CA GLU A 150 -11.12 2.99 25.57
C GLU A 150 -12.03 4.17 25.20
N TYR A 151 -13.32 4.05 25.57
CA TYR A 151 -14.35 5.08 25.34
C TYR A 151 -15.26 5.19 26.55
N ASP A 152 -15.55 6.43 26.95
CA ASP A 152 -16.41 6.73 28.14
C ASP A 152 -17.88 6.44 27.86
N ASP A 153 -18.30 6.53 26.60
CA ASP A 153 -19.68 6.38 26.13
C ASP A 153 -19.95 5.02 25.45
N LEU A 154 -18.99 4.09 25.45
CA LEU A 154 -19.21 2.73 24.99
C LEU A 154 -20.32 2.05 25.82
N PRO A 155 -21.36 1.47 25.19
CA PRO A 155 -22.36 0.71 25.95
C PRO A 155 -21.72 -0.48 26.70
N HIS A 156 -22.15 -0.73 27.93
CA HIS A 156 -21.55 -1.72 28.83
C HIS A 156 -21.52 -3.14 28.23
N ALA A 157 -22.55 -3.52 27.45
CA ALA A 157 -22.61 -4.81 26.78
C ALA A 157 -21.46 -5.03 25.80
N PHE A 158 -20.84 -3.96 25.31
CA PHE A 158 -19.74 -3.98 24.34
C PHE A 158 -18.35 -3.83 24.97
N ASP A 159 -18.24 -3.80 26.30
CA ASP A 159 -16.93 -3.87 26.95
C ASP A 159 -16.26 -5.20 26.63
N GLY A 160 -15.07 -5.15 26.01
CA GLY A 160 -14.34 -6.30 25.50
C GLY A 160 -14.74 -6.74 24.09
N PHE A 161 -15.62 -6.01 23.38
CA PHE A 161 -16.02 -6.32 22.00
C PHE A 161 -14.83 -6.24 21.05
N LYS A 162 -14.65 -7.29 20.24
CA LYS A 162 -13.49 -7.44 19.36
C LYS A 162 -13.87 -7.21 17.90
N ILE A 163 -13.09 -6.39 17.23
CA ILE A 163 -13.20 -6.07 15.82
C ILE A 163 -11.93 -6.52 15.11
N THR A 164 -12.03 -7.25 14.03
CA THR A 164 -10.92 -7.40 13.08
C THR A 164 -11.19 -6.53 11.87
N GLN A 165 -10.24 -5.65 11.56
CA GLN A 165 -10.25 -4.88 10.31
C GLN A 165 -9.25 -5.49 9.33
N ILE A 166 -9.68 -5.63 8.08
CA ILE A 166 -8.85 -5.91 6.90
C ILE A 166 -9.21 -4.90 5.81
N SER A 167 -8.29 -4.64 4.90
CA SER A 167 -8.45 -3.68 3.82
C SER A 167 -7.58 -4.06 2.63
N ASP A 168 -7.87 -3.49 1.46
CA ASP A 168 -6.95 -3.49 0.31
C ASP A 168 -6.44 -4.90 -0.01
N ILE A 169 -7.36 -5.79 -0.34
CA ILE A 169 -7.05 -7.19 -0.68
C ILE A 169 -6.37 -7.26 -2.05
N HIS A 170 -6.87 -6.51 -3.04
CA HIS A 170 -6.33 -6.51 -4.40
C HIS A 170 -6.13 -7.92 -4.95
N SER A 171 -7.21 -8.68 -4.98
CA SER A 171 -7.21 -10.13 -5.28
C SER A 171 -6.56 -10.49 -6.61
N GLY A 172 -6.60 -9.61 -7.62
CA GLY A 172 -5.92 -9.78 -8.90
C GLY A 172 -4.39 -9.83 -8.82
N SER A 173 -3.83 -9.42 -7.69
CA SER A 173 -2.38 -9.44 -7.47
C SER A 173 -1.87 -10.76 -6.91
N PHE A 174 -2.72 -11.61 -6.35
CA PHE A 174 -2.30 -12.83 -5.67
C PHE A 174 -1.90 -13.95 -6.64
N ASP A 175 -0.86 -14.69 -6.27
CA ASP A 175 -0.32 -15.82 -7.02
C ASP A 175 -0.09 -17.08 -6.15
N ASN A 176 -0.42 -17.03 -4.84
CA ASN A 176 -0.14 -18.13 -3.93
C ASN A 176 -1.29 -18.43 -2.96
N PRO A 177 -2.18 -19.41 -3.31
CA PRO A 177 -3.35 -19.74 -2.49
C PRO A 177 -3.01 -20.13 -1.05
N LYS A 178 -1.92 -20.86 -0.83
CA LYS A 178 -1.52 -21.30 0.51
C LYS A 178 -1.15 -20.11 1.40
N LYS A 179 -0.53 -19.08 0.82
CA LYS A 179 -0.15 -17.87 1.57
C LYS A 179 -1.36 -16.99 1.87
N VAL A 180 -2.30 -16.87 0.93
CA VAL A 180 -3.56 -16.14 1.16
C VAL A 180 -4.39 -16.86 2.23
N LYS A 181 -4.52 -18.18 2.13
CA LYS A 181 -5.20 -18.99 3.17
C LYS A 181 -4.60 -18.81 4.55
N TYR A 182 -3.27 -18.78 4.67
CA TYR A 182 -2.59 -18.49 5.94
C TYR A 182 -2.99 -17.12 6.50
N GLY A 183 -3.13 -16.09 5.65
CA GLY A 183 -3.62 -14.78 6.05
C GLY A 183 -5.08 -14.84 6.58
N VAL A 184 -5.95 -15.59 5.91
CA VAL A 184 -7.34 -15.83 6.34
C VAL A 184 -7.37 -16.58 7.68
N ASP A 185 -6.50 -17.57 7.87
CA ASP A 185 -6.40 -18.29 9.14
C ASP A 185 -5.97 -17.36 10.30
N LEU A 186 -5.09 -16.38 10.02
CA LEU A 186 -4.73 -15.37 11.01
C LEU A 186 -5.90 -14.46 11.38
N ILE A 187 -6.77 -14.10 10.42
CA ILE A 187 -8.00 -13.33 10.69
C ILE A 187 -8.90 -14.14 11.65
N ASN A 188 -9.21 -15.38 11.28
CA ASN A 188 -10.07 -16.26 12.07
C ASN A 188 -9.51 -16.56 13.47
N LYS A 189 -8.18 -16.62 13.60
CA LYS A 189 -7.49 -16.82 14.89
C LYS A 189 -7.74 -15.67 15.87
N GLN A 190 -8.14 -14.48 15.40
CA GLN A 190 -8.46 -13.37 16.31
C GLN A 190 -9.76 -13.60 17.07
N GLN A 191 -10.64 -14.49 16.60
CA GLN A 191 -11.92 -14.81 17.24
C GLN A 191 -12.72 -13.53 17.54
N SER A 192 -12.84 -12.67 16.55
CA SER A 192 -13.51 -11.38 16.69
C SER A 192 -15.02 -11.50 16.62
N ASP A 193 -15.71 -10.56 17.27
CA ASP A 193 -17.17 -10.49 17.22
C ASP A 193 -17.63 -10.07 15.82
N ILE A 194 -16.92 -9.14 15.18
CA ILE A 194 -17.15 -8.72 13.77
C ILE A 194 -15.84 -8.65 13.00
N VAL A 195 -15.93 -8.83 11.68
CA VAL A 195 -14.87 -8.50 10.72
C VAL A 195 -15.34 -7.37 9.81
N LEU A 196 -14.54 -6.32 9.67
CA LEU A 196 -14.81 -5.15 8.87
C LEU A 196 -13.80 -5.04 7.74
N PHE A 197 -14.29 -5.15 6.50
CA PHE A 197 -13.47 -4.97 5.28
C PHE A 197 -13.65 -3.57 4.72
N THR A 198 -12.59 -2.80 4.67
CA THR A 198 -12.62 -1.38 4.33
C THR A 198 -12.28 -1.07 2.87
N GLY A 199 -12.63 -1.97 1.93
CA GLY A 199 -12.59 -1.72 0.49
C GLY A 199 -11.32 -2.15 -0.23
N ASP A 200 -11.32 -1.99 -1.55
CA ASP A 200 -10.31 -2.45 -2.51
C ASP A 200 -10.15 -3.98 -2.51
N LEU A 201 -11.24 -4.66 -2.87
CA LEU A 201 -11.26 -6.12 -3.02
C LEU A 201 -10.52 -6.58 -4.27
N VAL A 202 -10.62 -5.82 -5.36
CA VAL A 202 -10.03 -6.11 -6.67
C VAL A 202 -9.07 -5.01 -7.11
N ASN A 203 -8.26 -5.26 -8.14
CA ASN A 203 -7.47 -4.21 -8.80
C ASN A 203 -8.35 -3.37 -9.73
N ASN A 204 -9.21 -4.04 -10.55
CA ASN A 204 -10.07 -3.39 -11.53
C ASN A 204 -11.36 -4.18 -11.81
N LYS A 205 -11.31 -5.51 -11.84
CA LYS A 205 -12.38 -6.35 -12.38
C LYS A 205 -12.86 -7.39 -11.37
N SER A 206 -14.16 -7.60 -11.31
CA SER A 206 -14.79 -8.60 -10.43
C SER A 206 -14.29 -10.02 -10.65
N GLU A 207 -13.86 -10.37 -11.88
CA GLU A 207 -13.30 -11.68 -12.19
C GLU A 207 -12.04 -12.01 -11.38
N GLU A 208 -11.30 -10.98 -10.93
CA GLU A 208 -10.07 -11.15 -10.15
C GLU A 208 -10.31 -11.82 -8.78
N VAL A 209 -11.49 -11.62 -8.18
CA VAL A 209 -11.83 -12.24 -6.89
C VAL A 209 -12.37 -13.66 -7.01
N LEU A 210 -12.85 -14.08 -8.19
CA LEU A 210 -13.52 -15.36 -8.37
C LEU A 210 -12.69 -16.57 -7.91
N PRO A 211 -11.36 -16.66 -8.21
CA PRO A 211 -10.51 -17.75 -7.73
C PRO A 211 -10.37 -17.80 -6.20
N TRP A 212 -10.67 -16.69 -5.52
CA TRP A 212 -10.43 -16.48 -4.09
C TRP A 212 -11.70 -16.52 -3.25
N THR A 213 -12.89 -16.58 -3.87
CA THR A 213 -14.17 -16.53 -3.15
C THR A 213 -14.30 -17.64 -2.10
N SER A 214 -13.82 -18.85 -2.38
CA SER A 214 -13.83 -19.95 -1.41
C SER A 214 -12.94 -19.68 -0.20
N VAL A 215 -11.78 -19.07 -0.42
CA VAL A 215 -10.81 -18.77 0.64
C VAL A 215 -11.29 -17.62 1.51
N PHE A 216 -11.76 -16.52 0.91
CA PHE A 216 -12.30 -15.38 1.67
C PHE A 216 -13.66 -15.66 2.28
N GLY A 217 -14.45 -16.57 1.72
CA GLY A 217 -15.69 -17.07 2.34
C GLY A 217 -15.46 -17.90 3.62
N GLU A 218 -14.22 -18.28 3.93
CA GLU A 218 -13.88 -18.91 5.21
C GLU A 218 -13.66 -17.91 6.36
N ILE A 219 -13.66 -16.59 6.08
CA ILE A 219 -13.60 -15.57 7.13
C ILE A 219 -14.89 -15.61 7.94
N LYS A 220 -14.76 -15.73 9.27
CA LYS A 220 -15.88 -15.88 10.19
C LYS A 220 -15.79 -14.94 11.37
N ALA A 221 -16.94 -14.41 11.77
CA ALA A 221 -17.11 -13.68 13.01
C ALA A 221 -18.51 -13.96 13.58
N THR A 222 -18.71 -13.86 14.88
CA THR A 222 -19.97 -14.23 15.55
C THR A 222 -21.14 -13.34 15.10
N GLN A 223 -20.88 -12.07 14.80
CA GLN A 223 -21.87 -11.08 14.37
C GLN A 223 -21.74 -10.72 12.88
N GLY A 224 -20.92 -11.47 12.12
CA GLY A 224 -20.83 -11.34 10.67
C GLY A 224 -19.59 -10.57 10.16
N VAL A 225 -19.53 -10.52 8.84
CA VAL A 225 -18.49 -9.81 8.07
C VAL A 225 -19.17 -8.70 7.29
N TYR A 226 -18.76 -7.48 7.50
CA TYR A 226 -19.28 -6.29 6.81
C TYR A 226 -18.21 -5.70 5.91
N SER A 227 -18.64 -5.17 4.77
CA SER A 227 -17.73 -4.65 3.75
C SER A 227 -18.20 -3.32 3.18
N ILE A 228 -17.27 -2.57 2.63
CA ILE A 228 -17.53 -1.40 1.78
C ILE A 228 -16.71 -1.50 0.50
N LEU A 229 -16.90 -0.57 -0.42
CA LEU A 229 -16.11 -0.44 -1.63
C LEU A 229 -14.97 0.58 -1.43
N GLY A 230 -13.79 0.27 -2.03
CA GLY A 230 -12.71 1.21 -2.23
C GLY A 230 -12.70 1.77 -3.66
N ASN A 231 -11.72 2.62 -3.98
CA ASN A 231 -11.67 3.28 -5.28
C ASN A 231 -11.38 2.31 -6.44
N HIS A 232 -10.68 1.21 -6.21
CA HIS A 232 -10.39 0.19 -7.23
C HIS A 232 -11.60 -0.65 -7.59
N ASP A 233 -12.51 -0.85 -6.66
CA ASP A 233 -13.68 -1.71 -6.83
C ASP A 233 -14.65 -1.21 -7.91
N TYR A 234 -14.60 0.08 -8.30
CA TYR A 234 -15.45 0.65 -9.36
C TYR A 234 -14.93 0.40 -10.78
N GLY A 235 -13.74 -0.20 -10.94
CA GLY A 235 -13.15 -0.47 -12.24
C GLY A 235 -12.84 0.80 -13.06
N ASP A 236 -12.54 1.93 -12.39
CA ASP A 236 -12.27 3.21 -13.04
C ASP A 236 -10.86 3.31 -13.63
N TYR A 237 -9.98 2.33 -13.35
CA TYR A 237 -8.58 2.32 -13.80
C TYR A 237 -8.33 1.37 -14.98
N THR A 238 -9.38 0.81 -15.57
CA THR A 238 -9.32 -0.03 -16.77
C THR A 238 -10.27 0.47 -17.84
N GLN A 239 -10.05 0.05 -19.08
CA GLN A 239 -10.97 0.34 -20.18
C GLN A 239 -12.06 -0.71 -20.25
N TRP A 240 -13.27 -0.28 -20.60
CA TRP A 240 -14.44 -1.12 -20.77
C TRP A 240 -14.96 -1.01 -22.21
N ASP A 241 -15.40 -2.15 -22.74
CA ASP A 241 -15.98 -2.19 -24.09
C ASP A 241 -17.29 -1.39 -24.17
N SER A 242 -18.03 -1.29 -23.06
CA SER A 242 -19.24 -0.50 -22.94
C SER A 242 -19.54 -0.13 -21.48
N LYS A 243 -20.47 0.79 -21.27
CA LYS A 243 -20.99 1.13 -19.95
C LYS A 243 -21.69 -0.05 -19.30
N GLU A 244 -22.44 -0.81 -20.09
CA GLU A 244 -23.18 -2.01 -19.63
C GLU A 244 -22.20 -3.08 -19.12
N ALA A 245 -21.07 -3.27 -19.76
CA ALA A 245 -20.01 -4.18 -19.31
C ALA A 245 -19.47 -3.76 -17.94
N LYS A 246 -19.24 -2.46 -17.74
CA LYS A 246 -18.80 -1.92 -16.43
C LYS A 246 -19.88 -2.08 -15.36
N ASP A 247 -21.14 -1.78 -15.68
CA ASP A 247 -22.27 -1.93 -14.76
C ASP A 247 -22.48 -3.42 -14.38
N GLN A 248 -22.27 -4.34 -15.32
CA GLN A 248 -22.30 -5.78 -15.04
C GLN A 248 -21.17 -6.21 -14.11
N ASN A 249 -19.95 -5.71 -14.32
CA ASN A 249 -18.83 -5.97 -13.44
C ASN A 249 -19.10 -5.56 -11.98
N MET A 250 -19.79 -4.43 -11.77
CA MET A 250 -20.20 -4.02 -10.42
C MET A 250 -21.19 -5.00 -9.79
N LYS A 251 -22.19 -5.46 -10.57
CA LYS A 251 -23.16 -6.47 -10.09
C LYS A 251 -22.46 -7.78 -9.73
N ASP A 252 -21.51 -8.20 -10.55
CA ASP A 252 -20.75 -9.44 -10.32
C ASP A 252 -19.87 -9.32 -9.07
N LEU A 253 -19.29 -8.14 -8.81
CA LEU A 253 -18.52 -7.88 -7.58
C LEU A 253 -19.40 -7.94 -6.33
N TYR A 254 -20.62 -7.38 -6.39
CA TYR A 254 -21.59 -7.47 -5.29
C TYR A 254 -22.03 -8.93 -5.07
N ALA A 255 -22.28 -9.66 -6.14
CA ALA A 255 -22.63 -11.08 -6.07
C ALA A 255 -21.50 -11.93 -5.48
N ALA A 256 -20.24 -11.61 -5.80
CA ALA A 256 -19.08 -12.28 -5.23
C ALA A 256 -18.96 -12.05 -3.71
N GLN A 257 -19.16 -10.81 -3.24
CA GLN A 257 -19.16 -10.50 -1.80
C GLN A 257 -20.32 -11.23 -1.07
N LYS A 258 -21.51 -11.19 -1.65
CA LYS A 258 -22.66 -11.95 -1.11
C LYS A 258 -22.38 -13.46 -1.05
N LYS A 259 -21.73 -14.03 -2.08
CA LYS A 259 -21.32 -15.44 -2.10
C LYS A 259 -20.33 -15.80 -1.00
N MET A 260 -19.45 -14.86 -0.63
CA MET A 260 -18.52 -14.99 0.50
C MET A 260 -19.22 -14.83 1.86
N GLY A 261 -20.50 -14.47 1.89
CA GLY A 261 -21.26 -14.22 3.13
C GLY A 261 -20.98 -12.83 3.73
N TRP A 262 -20.49 -11.87 2.95
CA TRP A 262 -20.21 -10.52 3.39
C TRP A 262 -21.40 -9.61 3.17
N ASP A 263 -21.75 -8.79 4.17
CA ASP A 263 -22.79 -7.74 4.07
C ASP A 263 -22.14 -6.45 3.56
N LEU A 264 -22.41 -6.13 2.29
CA LEU A 264 -21.88 -4.94 1.63
C LEU A 264 -22.75 -3.72 1.93
N LEU A 265 -22.17 -2.69 2.54
CA LEU A 265 -22.81 -1.43 2.87
C LEU A 265 -22.49 -0.38 1.81
N LEU A 266 -23.54 0.20 1.22
CA LEU A 266 -23.45 1.23 0.17
C LEU A 266 -24.13 2.52 0.64
N ASN A 267 -23.45 3.29 1.49
CA ASN A 267 -24.00 4.44 2.23
C ASN A 267 -25.15 4.00 3.15
N GLU A 268 -24.90 2.99 3.94
CA GLU A 268 -25.88 2.35 4.82
C GLU A 268 -25.30 2.06 6.20
N SER A 269 -26.18 1.77 7.17
CA SER A 269 -25.79 1.31 8.50
C SER A 269 -26.43 -0.02 8.87
N ARG A 270 -25.80 -0.73 9.82
CA ARG A 270 -26.31 -1.91 10.50
C ARG A 270 -26.16 -1.74 11.99
N PHE A 271 -27.04 -2.36 12.76
CA PHE A 271 -26.93 -2.36 14.21
C PHE A 271 -26.49 -3.73 14.71
N ILE A 272 -25.54 -3.73 15.63
CA ILE A 272 -25.20 -4.90 16.43
C ILE A 272 -25.87 -4.73 17.76
N GLU A 273 -26.71 -5.69 18.12
CA GLU A 273 -27.44 -5.69 19.39
C GLU A 273 -26.86 -6.74 20.35
N LYS A 274 -26.70 -6.35 21.61
CA LYS A 274 -26.22 -7.23 22.67
C LYS A 274 -26.76 -6.76 24.01
N ASP A 275 -27.40 -7.66 24.77
CA ASP A 275 -27.94 -7.39 26.10
C ASP A 275 -28.84 -6.13 26.16
N GLY A 276 -29.69 -5.92 25.16
CA GLY A 276 -30.58 -4.76 25.04
C GLY A 276 -29.90 -3.42 24.73
N GLN A 277 -28.62 -3.42 24.43
CA GLN A 277 -27.84 -2.27 23.99
C GLN A 277 -27.38 -2.46 22.54
N ARG A 278 -27.07 -1.36 21.83
CA ARG A 278 -26.65 -1.43 20.42
C ARG A 278 -25.46 -0.55 20.12
N ILE A 279 -24.74 -0.89 19.07
CA ILE A 279 -23.76 -0.05 18.39
C ILE A 279 -24.11 0.00 16.90
N ALA A 280 -23.73 1.10 16.22
CA ALA A 280 -23.95 1.27 14.79
C ALA A 280 -22.67 0.99 14.00
N ILE A 281 -22.76 0.08 13.03
CA ILE A 281 -21.74 -0.13 12.00
C ILE A 281 -22.20 0.67 10.77
N VAL A 282 -21.44 1.68 10.41
CA VAL A 282 -21.74 2.62 9.31
C VAL A 282 -20.78 2.35 8.16
N GLY A 283 -21.28 2.16 6.95
CA GLY A 283 -20.47 1.97 5.75
C GLY A 283 -20.76 3.04 4.71
N VAL A 284 -19.73 3.77 4.30
CA VAL A 284 -19.84 4.68 3.16
C VAL A 284 -19.14 4.10 1.94
N GLU A 285 -19.68 4.39 0.77
CA GLU A 285 -19.00 4.15 -0.50
C GLU A 285 -17.72 4.99 -0.59
N ASN A 286 -16.92 4.81 -1.65
CA ASN A 286 -15.64 5.52 -1.72
C ASN A 286 -15.82 7.05 -1.72
N TRP A 287 -15.10 7.69 -0.83
CA TRP A 287 -14.92 9.13 -0.77
C TRP A 287 -13.44 9.45 -0.50
N GLY A 288 -12.79 10.26 -1.33
CA GLY A 288 -11.40 10.64 -1.17
C GLY A 288 -11.12 12.03 -1.75
N THR A 289 -10.15 12.73 -1.18
CA THR A 289 -9.73 14.04 -1.69
C THR A 289 -9.02 13.91 -3.03
N GLY A 290 -9.18 14.93 -3.90
CA GLY A 290 -8.54 14.98 -5.21
C GLY A 290 -9.38 14.35 -6.32
N ARG A 291 -8.78 13.45 -7.12
CA ARG A 291 -9.40 12.88 -8.33
C ARG A 291 -10.09 11.53 -8.10
N PHE A 292 -10.11 11.03 -6.88
CA PHE A 292 -10.78 9.78 -6.55
C PHE A 292 -12.30 9.93 -6.66
N LYS A 293 -12.97 8.82 -6.94
CA LYS A 293 -14.43 8.78 -7.01
C LYS A 293 -15.04 9.19 -5.68
N LYS A 294 -16.02 10.07 -5.73
CA LYS A 294 -16.75 10.59 -4.56
C LYS A 294 -18.21 10.22 -4.69
N VAL A 295 -18.57 9.07 -4.18
CA VAL A 295 -19.94 8.56 -4.11
C VAL A 295 -20.34 8.20 -2.67
N GLY A 296 -19.39 8.29 -1.74
CA GLY A 296 -19.65 8.18 -0.31
C GLY A 296 -20.51 9.34 0.18
N ASP A 297 -21.55 9.03 0.94
CA ASP A 297 -22.50 9.97 1.54
C ASP A 297 -22.68 9.61 3.02
N LEU A 298 -21.99 10.36 3.88
CA LEU A 298 -22.02 10.13 5.32
C LEU A 298 -23.40 10.44 5.93
N ASN A 299 -24.09 11.47 5.43
CA ASN A 299 -25.42 11.84 5.94
C ASN A 299 -26.44 10.71 5.64
N LYS A 300 -26.41 10.18 4.41
CA LYS A 300 -27.26 9.03 4.02
C LYS A 300 -26.94 7.80 4.86
N ALA A 301 -25.65 7.50 5.05
CA ALA A 301 -25.23 6.34 5.84
C ALA A 301 -25.64 6.44 7.33
N LEU A 302 -25.84 7.67 7.84
CA LEU A 302 -26.25 7.96 9.22
C LEU A 302 -27.77 8.20 9.37
N GLU A 303 -28.56 8.14 8.31
CA GLU A 303 -30.00 8.53 8.33
C GLU A 303 -30.80 7.84 9.43
N ASN A 304 -30.51 6.56 9.72
CA ASN A 304 -31.22 5.77 10.73
C ASN A 304 -30.43 5.63 12.06
N VAL A 305 -29.32 6.36 12.21
CA VAL A 305 -28.44 6.27 13.37
C VAL A 305 -28.71 7.45 14.30
N ALA A 306 -29.00 7.18 15.57
CA ALA A 306 -29.24 8.22 16.55
C ALA A 306 -27.93 8.94 16.95
N ALA A 307 -28.04 10.18 17.40
CA ALA A 307 -26.89 10.97 17.80
C ALA A 307 -26.09 10.31 18.93
N GLU A 308 -26.79 9.64 19.85
CA GLU A 308 -26.26 8.95 21.04
C GLU A 308 -25.70 7.55 20.75
N ASP A 309 -26.02 6.95 19.60
CA ASP A 309 -25.48 5.61 19.26
C ASP A 309 -23.93 5.63 19.21
N PHE A 310 -23.30 4.58 19.70
CA PHE A 310 -21.87 4.38 19.48
C PHE A 310 -21.62 3.96 18.03
N LYS A 311 -20.83 4.74 17.29
CA LYS A 311 -20.66 4.64 15.84
C LYS A 311 -19.27 4.15 15.44
N ILE A 312 -19.22 3.11 14.63
CA ILE A 312 -18.02 2.62 13.96
C ILE A 312 -18.22 2.80 12.46
N LEU A 313 -17.43 3.66 11.85
CA LEU A 313 -17.52 4.01 10.43
C LEU A 313 -16.45 3.26 9.64
N MET A 314 -16.85 2.57 8.58
CA MET A 314 -15.98 2.12 7.51
C MET A 314 -15.96 3.16 6.39
N SER A 315 -14.78 3.70 6.07
CA SER A 315 -14.54 4.64 4.98
C SER A 315 -13.16 4.40 4.39
N HIS A 316 -13.08 4.04 3.12
CA HIS A 316 -11.87 3.52 2.50
C HIS A 316 -10.70 4.51 2.56
N ASP A 317 -10.86 5.75 2.04
CA ASP A 317 -9.81 6.76 2.00
C ASP A 317 -9.75 7.55 3.31
N PRO A 318 -8.62 7.59 4.04
CA PRO A 318 -8.49 8.28 5.31
C PRO A 318 -8.68 9.80 5.23
N SER A 319 -8.57 10.40 4.04
CA SER A 319 -8.79 11.84 3.86
C SER A 319 -10.24 12.26 4.12
N HIS A 320 -11.21 11.34 4.05
CA HIS A 320 -12.61 11.56 4.40
C HIS A 320 -12.76 11.96 5.88
N TRP A 321 -11.90 11.41 6.75
CA TRP A 321 -11.96 11.65 8.19
C TRP A 321 -11.79 13.13 8.56
N GLU A 322 -10.74 13.81 8.04
CA GLU A 322 -10.55 15.25 8.28
C GLU A 322 -11.60 16.10 7.54
N ALA A 323 -12.02 15.66 6.35
CA ALA A 323 -12.85 16.48 5.48
C ALA A 323 -14.33 16.53 5.93
N GLU A 324 -14.90 15.40 6.32
CA GLU A 324 -16.33 15.29 6.61
C GLU A 324 -16.64 14.64 7.96
N VAL A 325 -15.83 13.68 8.42
CA VAL A 325 -16.17 12.92 9.64
C VAL A 325 -15.93 13.75 10.91
N LEU A 326 -14.77 14.41 11.04
CA LEU A 326 -14.46 15.25 12.20
C LEU A 326 -15.40 16.44 12.36
N PRO A 327 -15.77 17.17 11.29
CA PRO A 327 -16.69 18.31 11.42
C PRO A 327 -18.16 17.89 11.49
N HIS A 328 -18.50 16.61 11.34
CA HIS A 328 -19.88 16.14 11.37
C HIS A 328 -20.52 16.39 12.75
N PRO A 329 -21.82 16.84 12.81
CA PRO A 329 -22.48 17.10 14.08
C PRO A 329 -22.65 15.86 14.97
N TYR A 330 -22.71 14.66 14.37
CA TYR A 330 -22.72 13.39 15.11
C TYR A 330 -21.31 12.92 15.41
N ASN A 331 -21.03 12.55 16.66
CA ASN A 331 -19.76 11.94 17.01
C ASN A 331 -19.61 10.57 16.37
N VAL A 332 -18.58 10.38 15.55
CA VAL A 332 -18.15 9.06 15.03
C VAL A 332 -16.96 8.60 15.87
N HIS A 333 -17.17 7.58 16.69
CA HIS A 333 -16.21 7.16 17.72
C HIS A 333 -14.95 6.51 17.14
N LEU A 334 -15.15 5.63 16.14
CA LEU A 334 -14.06 4.94 15.47
C LEU A 334 -14.30 4.95 13.95
N THR A 335 -13.35 5.49 13.21
CA THR A 335 -13.30 5.37 11.75
C THR A 335 -12.24 4.35 11.37
N LEU A 336 -12.56 3.48 10.43
CA LEU A 336 -11.66 2.46 9.88
C LEU A 336 -11.43 2.74 8.40
N SER A 337 -10.16 2.90 8.01
CA SER A 337 -9.75 3.20 6.64
C SER A 337 -8.60 2.30 6.18
N GLY A 338 -8.34 2.28 4.88
CA GLY A 338 -7.23 1.60 4.23
C GLY A 338 -6.52 2.50 3.22
N HIS A 339 -6.56 2.13 1.93
CA HIS A 339 -6.19 2.91 0.76
C HIS A 339 -4.70 3.20 0.58
N THR A 340 -4.00 3.56 1.63
CA THR A 340 -2.63 4.09 1.54
C THR A 340 -1.57 3.03 1.34
N HIS A 341 -1.84 1.79 1.75
CA HIS A 341 -0.89 0.66 1.83
C HIS A 341 0.41 0.98 2.62
N GLY A 342 0.52 2.16 3.26
CA GLY A 342 1.83 2.70 3.65
C GLY A 342 2.80 2.75 2.47
N MET A 343 2.26 2.93 1.23
CA MET A 343 2.99 2.87 -0.06
C MET A 343 3.77 1.55 -0.24
N GLN A 344 3.43 0.50 0.51
CA GLN A 344 4.14 -0.81 0.52
C GLN A 344 5.65 -0.71 0.82
N PHE A 345 6.12 0.48 1.15
CA PHE A 345 7.53 0.78 1.37
C PHE A 345 7.70 1.79 2.51
N GLY A 346 8.52 1.45 3.49
CA GLY A 346 8.81 2.34 4.62
C GLY A 346 9.52 1.64 5.76
N ILE A 347 9.56 2.32 6.89
CA ILE A 347 10.12 1.84 8.15
C ILE A 347 9.07 2.10 9.23
N ASP A 348 8.65 1.07 9.93
CA ASP A 348 7.75 1.19 11.07
C ASP A 348 8.27 0.33 12.23
N ILE A 349 9.02 0.99 13.10
CA ILE A 349 9.57 0.40 14.34
C ILE A 349 8.84 1.09 15.50
N PRO A 350 7.93 0.37 16.18
CA PRO A 350 7.11 0.95 17.24
C PRO A 350 7.94 1.71 18.29
N GLY A 351 7.52 2.94 18.61
CA GLY A 351 8.17 3.79 19.60
C GLY A 351 9.49 4.44 19.17
N TRP A 352 9.99 4.15 17.97
CA TRP A 352 11.26 4.71 17.49
C TRP A 352 11.12 5.48 16.17
N ILE A 353 10.74 4.83 15.07
CA ILE A 353 10.66 5.48 13.76
C ILE A 353 9.45 4.97 12.97
N LYS A 354 8.71 5.90 12.39
CA LYS A 354 7.59 5.61 11.50
C LYS A 354 7.70 6.53 10.28
N TRP A 355 8.09 5.95 9.15
CA TRP A 355 8.35 6.69 7.93
C TRP A 355 7.90 5.90 6.70
N SER A 356 7.24 6.58 5.78
CA SER A 356 6.96 6.11 4.42
C SER A 356 6.83 7.33 3.50
N PRO A 357 7.17 7.21 2.21
CA PRO A 357 6.95 8.29 1.25
C PRO A 357 5.48 8.74 1.18
N VAL A 358 4.53 7.88 1.51
CA VAL A 358 3.10 8.21 1.51
C VAL A 358 2.75 9.36 2.47
N GLN A 359 3.56 9.63 3.49
CA GLN A 359 3.35 10.75 4.43
C GLN A 359 3.35 12.14 3.77
N TRP A 360 3.97 12.26 2.59
CA TRP A 360 3.94 13.51 1.82
C TRP A 360 2.59 13.76 1.14
N ARG A 361 1.75 12.71 1.04
CA ARG A 361 0.41 12.78 0.44
C ARG A 361 -0.70 12.68 1.48
N TYR A 362 -0.55 11.81 2.47
CA TYR A 362 -1.54 11.52 3.51
C TYR A 362 -0.93 11.78 4.88
N LYS A 363 -1.58 12.64 5.68
CA LYS A 363 -1.18 12.89 7.08
C LYS A 363 -1.43 11.64 7.94
N GLN A 364 -2.58 11.00 7.72
CA GLN A 364 -2.96 9.74 8.36
C GLN A 364 -2.76 8.61 7.34
N TRP A 365 -1.75 7.78 7.54
CA TRP A 365 -1.38 6.77 6.55
C TRP A 365 -1.16 5.36 7.10
N ALA A 366 -1.08 5.14 8.41
CA ALA A 366 -1.02 3.82 9.03
C ALA A 366 -1.23 3.88 10.54
N GLY A 367 -2.01 2.96 11.12
CA GLY A 367 -2.27 2.84 12.56
C GLY A 367 -3.25 3.88 13.10
N ILE A 368 -3.23 4.11 14.41
CA ILE A 368 -4.23 4.90 15.13
C ILE A 368 -3.87 6.39 15.16
N TYR A 369 -4.87 7.23 14.91
CA TYR A 369 -4.83 8.69 14.99
C TYR A 369 -6.04 9.22 15.77
N GLY A 370 -6.01 10.50 16.16
CA GLY A 370 -7.12 11.21 16.77
C GLY A 370 -7.09 11.25 18.30
N GLN A 371 -8.19 11.70 18.88
CA GLN A 371 -8.39 11.85 20.32
C GLN A 371 -9.26 10.71 20.87
N PRO A 372 -9.33 10.50 22.19
CA PRO A 372 -10.10 9.39 22.76
C PRO A 372 -11.55 9.28 22.30
N LYS A 373 -12.22 10.39 22.04
CA LYS A 373 -13.62 10.41 21.60
C LYS A 373 -13.83 10.15 20.12
N GLN A 374 -12.81 10.43 19.28
CA GLN A 374 -12.87 10.25 17.82
C GLN A 374 -11.53 9.73 17.34
N ARG A 375 -11.49 8.48 16.94
CA ARG A 375 -10.26 7.81 16.47
C ARG A 375 -10.41 7.35 15.04
N LEU A 376 -9.29 7.35 14.34
CA LEU A 376 -9.13 6.76 13.02
C LEU A 376 -8.08 5.66 13.10
N ASN A 377 -8.37 4.47 12.57
CA ASN A 377 -7.35 3.48 12.23
C ASN A 377 -7.18 3.41 10.73
N VAL A 378 -5.95 3.53 10.26
CA VAL A 378 -5.58 3.33 8.85
C VAL A 378 -4.81 2.02 8.74
N ASN A 379 -5.45 1.01 8.14
CA ASN A 379 -4.88 -0.31 7.89
C ASN A 379 -3.92 -0.25 6.70
N ARG A 380 -2.78 -0.96 6.76
CA ARG A 380 -1.76 -0.98 5.70
C ARG A 380 -2.11 -1.90 4.52
N GLY A 381 -3.29 -2.54 4.55
CA GLY A 381 -3.76 -3.46 3.52
C GLY A 381 -3.29 -4.89 3.71
N PHE A 382 -4.14 -5.81 3.28
CA PHE A 382 -3.91 -7.26 3.32
C PHE A 382 -3.12 -7.74 2.10
N GLY A 383 -3.40 -7.19 0.93
CA GLY A 383 -2.74 -7.52 -0.33
C GLY A 383 -1.62 -6.56 -0.74
N TYR A 384 -1.43 -6.42 -2.02
CA TYR A 384 -0.45 -5.51 -2.64
C TYR A 384 -0.91 -5.13 -4.05
N LEU A 385 -0.39 -4.00 -4.57
CA LEU A 385 -0.74 -3.47 -5.88
C LEU A 385 0.49 -2.91 -6.59
N ALA A 386 0.56 -3.01 -7.91
CA ALA A 386 1.60 -2.50 -8.79
C ALA A 386 2.99 -3.11 -8.54
N TYR A 387 3.69 -2.71 -7.49
CA TYR A 387 4.90 -3.38 -7.05
C TYR A 387 4.53 -4.67 -6.29
N PRO A 388 4.96 -5.88 -6.77
CA PRO A 388 4.52 -7.16 -6.19
C PRO A 388 5.29 -7.50 -4.91
N GLY A 389 5.39 -6.54 -4.00
CA GLY A 389 6.18 -6.70 -2.79
C GLY A 389 5.83 -5.69 -1.69
N ARG A 390 6.34 -5.95 -0.48
CA ARG A 390 6.23 -5.04 0.65
C ARG A 390 7.56 -4.98 1.40
N VAL A 391 8.02 -3.77 1.69
CA VAL A 391 9.29 -3.52 2.40
C VAL A 391 9.00 -2.67 3.63
N GLY A 392 9.13 -3.25 4.83
CA GLY A 392 8.88 -2.56 6.10
C GLY A 392 7.41 -2.26 6.41
N MET A 393 6.56 -2.15 5.36
CA MET A 393 5.10 -2.01 5.45
C MET A 393 4.44 -3.35 5.16
N TRP A 394 4.44 -4.24 6.15
CA TRP A 394 3.94 -5.61 5.98
C TRP A 394 2.42 -5.65 5.83
N PRO A 395 1.87 -6.72 5.18
CA PRO A 395 0.43 -6.93 5.14
C PRO A 395 -0.15 -7.01 6.55
N GLU A 396 -1.29 -6.37 6.76
CA GLU A 396 -1.84 -6.13 8.10
C GLU A 396 -3.21 -6.76 8.30
N VAL A 397 -3.37 -7.40 9.44
CA VAL A 397 -4.65 -7.73 10.07
C VAL A 397 -4.73 -6.91 11.35
N THR A 398 -5.66 -5.97 11.45
CA THR A 398 -5.82 -5.16 12.67
C THR A 398 -6.84 -5.81 13.60
N SER A 399 -6.48 -6.02 14.85
CA SER A 399 -7.40 -6.49 15.91
C SER A 399 -7.62 -5.37 16.91
N ILE A 400 -8.87 -4.94 17.08
CA ILE A 400 -9.24 -3.85 17.98
C ILE A 400 -10.17 -4.42 19.07
N THR A 401 -9.82 -4.20 20.34
CA THR A 401 -10.70 -4.49 21.47
C THR A 401 -11.25 -3.17 22.00
N LEU A 402 -12.57 -3.02 21.97
CA LEU A 402 -13.24 -1.88 22.61
C LEU A 402 -13.31 -2.09 24.12
N LYS A 403 -13.05 -1.03 24.88
CA LYS A 403 -13.14 -1.03 26.34
C LYS A 403 -13.94 0.15 26.82
N LYS A 404 -14.81 -0.11 27.81
CA LYS A 404 -15.46 0.95 28.59
C LYS A 404 -14.42 1.58 29.51
N SER A 405 -14.22 2.89 29.41
CA SER A 405 -13.34 3.59 30.35
C SER A 405 -13.84 3.38 31.78
N LYS A 406 -12.93 3.12 32.69
CA LYS A 406 -13.27 3.14 34.11
C LYS A 406 -13.48 4.61 34.49
N THR A 407 -14.70 4.96 34.88
CA THR A 407 -14.95 6.27 35.49
C THR A 407 -14.01 6.39 36.69
N ALA A 408 -13.11 7.38 36.67
CA ALA A 408 -12.37 7.72 37.89
C ALA A 408 -13.40 8.15 38.92
N VAL A 409 -13.58 7.32 39.98
CA VAL A 409 -14.42 7.61 41.14
C VAL A 409 -13.71 8.66 41.99
#